data_a54ff069f6aa931a084da39ead03386c
#
_entry.id   a54ff069f6aa931a084da39ead03386c
#
_cell.length_a   1.000
_cell.length_b   1.000
_cell.length_c   1.000
_cell.angle_alpha   90.00
_cell.angle_beta   90.00
_cell.angle_gamma   90.00
#
_symmetry.space_group_name_H-M   'P 1'
#
loop_
_entity.id
_entity.type
_entity.pdbx_description
1 polymer ?
#
loop_
_entity_poly.entity_id
_entity_poly.type
_entity_poly.pdbx_seq_one_letter_code
_entity_poly.pdbx_strand_id
1 'polypeptide(L)'
;YDDYYPRFGNNFSALSQWLNPTGSSAQTLQGRELYGSPPVGCGVTKFGMGVGGANTARLDCPDSPTLGSTVLLRSSGLGQGSTAYLILSLGNPTTPLFGGTLFVNYLNPFAQIPVLLNNGIATYNLALPSASGLAYLTGHAQMVAPDAAQAQGWTFSNGLALTFCP
;
A
#
# COMPACT_ATOMS: atom_id res chain seq x y z
N TYR A 1 -6.84 8.37 -40.12
CA TYR A 1 -6.40 8.23 -39.74
C TYR A 1 -6.43 7.89 -38.67
N ASP A 2 -6.39 7.59 -38.64
CA ASP A 2 -6.43 7.19 -37.95
C ASP A 2 -6.20 7.35 -36.95
N ASP A 3 -6.38 7.74 -36.70
CA ASP A 3 -6.16 7.95 -35.92
C ASP A 3 -6.35 7.59 -34.84
N TYR A 4 -6.61 7.35 -34.41
CA TYR A 4 -6.71 7.13 -33.47
C TYR A 4 -6.25 6.36 -32.70
N TYR A 5 -6.25 6.08 -32.45
CA TYR A 5 -5.82 5.41 -31.72
C TYR A 5 -5.80 4.50 -31.26
N PRO A 6 -6.86 4.82 -30.90
CA PRO A 6 -6.09 3.81 -30.29
C PRO A 6 -5.19 3.29 -31.26
N ARG A 7 -5.10 4.03 -32.05
CA ARG A 7 -4.10 3.84 -32.81
C ARG A 7 -2.90 3.90 -32.13
N PHE A 8 -3.00 3.83 -30.81
CA PHE A 8 -1.85 3.80 -30.07
C PHE A 8 -0.94 2.68 -30.47
N GLY A 9 -1.45 1.55 -30.78
CA GLY A 9 -0.65 0.44 -31.22
C GLY A 9 0.14 0.77 -32.49
N ASN A 10 -0.45 1.64 -33.29
CA ASN A 10 0.16 2.00 -34.57
C ASN A 10 0.94 3.29 -34.51
N ASN A 11 0.76 4.04 -33.46
CA ASN A 11 1.28 5.38 -33.39
C ASN A 11 2.06 5.60 -32.10
N PHE A 12 3.19 4.96 -32.06
CA PHE A 12 4.11 5.15 -30.94
C PHE A 12 4.65 6.57 -30.88
N SER A 13 4.73 7.25 -32.00
CA SER A 13 5.15 8.64 -31.99
C SER A 13 4.17 9.53 -31.26
N ALA A 14 2.87 9.29 -31.45
CA ALA A 14 1.86 10.01 -30.69
C ALA A 14 1.92 9.68 -29.21
N LEU A 15 2.18 8.43 -28.88
CA LEU A 15 2.36 8.02 -27.51
C LEU A 15 3.56 8.72 -26.88
N SER A 16 4.69 8.77 -27.59
CA SER A 16 5.89 9.41 -27.05
C SER A 16 5.72 10.93 -26.88
N GLN A 17 4.97 11.57 -27.76
CA GLN A 17 4.63 12.97 -27.56
C GLN A 17 3.76 13.19 -26.34
N TRP A 18 2.82 12.29 -26.16
CA TRP A 18 1.89 12.38 -25.05
C TRP A 18 2.57 12.08 -23.71
N LEU A 19 3.53 11.17 -23.75
CA LEU A 19 4.36 10.85 -22.60
C LEU A 19 5.43 11.89 -22.31
N ASN A 20 5.45 12.95 -22.99
CA ASN A 20 6.32 14.11 -22.88
C ASN A 20 7.53 13.93 -21.94
N PRO A 21 8.74 14.00 -22.47
CA PRO A 21 9.94 13.74 -21.70
C PRO A 21 10.18 14.71 -20.54
N THR A 22 9.48 15.84 -20.50
CA THR A 22 9.61 16.77 -19.40
C THR A 22 8.67 16.45 -18.23
N GLY A 23 7.71 15.57 -18.43
CA GLY A 23 6.67 15.30 -17.46
C GLY A 23 6.94 14.11 -16.56
N SER A 24 6.83 14.30 -15.27
CA SER A 24 6.84 13.20 -14.31
C SER A 24 5.69 12.21 -14.54
N SER A 25 4.58 12.71 -15.07
CA SER A 25 3.45 11.87 -15.46
C SER A 25 3.78 10.92 -16.60
N ALA A 26 4.62 11.35 -17.54
CA ALA A 26 5.10 10.47 -18.60
C ALA A 26 5.92 9.30 -18.03
N GLN A 27 6.79 9.59 -17.09
CA GLN A 27 7.58 8.56 -16.43
C GLN A 27 6.69 7.57 -15.65
N THR A 28 5.64 8.09 -15.03
CA THR A 28 4.68 7.25 -14.31
C THR A 28 3.97 6.29 -15.26
N LEU A 29 3.53 6.80 -16.41
CA LEU A 29 2.88 5.96 -17.41
C LEU A 29 3.85 4.93 -18.00
N GLN A 30 5.07 5.35 -18.30
CA GLN A 30 6.09 4.41 -18.77
C GLN A 30 6.34 3.30 -17.77
N GLY A 31 6.43 3.65 -16.49
CA GLY A 31 6.59 2.66 -15.43
C GLY A 31 5.45 1.65 -15.43
N ARG A 32 4.22 2.12 -15.58
CA ARG A 32 3.06 1.24 -15.65
C ARG A 32 3.09 0.32 -16.86
N GLU A 33 3.42 0.88 -18.00
CA GLU A 33 3.48 0.10 -19.25
C GLU A 33 4.56 -0.97 -19.20
N LEU A 34 5.73 -0.62 -18.68
CA LEU A 34 6.87 -1.53 -18.63
C LEU A 34 6.69 -2.66 -17.62
N TYR A 35 6.10 -2.35 -16.48
CA TYR A 35 5.96 -3.36 -15.42
C TYR A 35 4.58 -3.98 -15.37
N GLY A 36 3.71 -3.57 -16.27
CA GLY A 36 2.34 -4.04 -16.32
C GLY A 36 1.49 -3.46 -15.21
N SER A 37 0.21 -3.45 -15.44
CA SER A 37 -0.78 -3.17 -14.39
C SER A 37 -1.22 -4.49 -13.80
N PRO A 38 -1.49 -4.56 -12.51
CA PRO A 38 -2.14 -5.72 -11.97
C PRO A 38 -3.44 -5.98 -12.73
N PRO A 39 -3.90 -7.21 -12.79
CA PRO A 39 -5.18 -7.53 -13.42
C PRO A 39 -6.27 -6.61 -12.92
N VAL A 40 -7.18 -6.25 -13.81
CA VAL A 40 -8.29 -5.35 -13.44
C VAL A 40 -9.03 -5.92 -12.24
N GLY A 41 -9.05 -5.15 -11.18
CA GLY A 41 -9.77 -5.53 -9.97
C GLY A 41 -8.93 -6.18 -8.88
N CYS A 42 -7.62 -6.42 -9.07
CA CYS A 42 -6.77 -6.90 -7.99
C CYS A 42 -5.45 -6.12 -7.91
N GLY A 43 -4.76 -6.18 -6.79
CA GLY A 43 -3.49 -5.49 -6.57
C GLY A 43 -3.42 -4.72 -5.27
N VAL A 44 -2.45 -3.82 -5.18
CA VAL A 44 -2.18 -3.02 -3.98
C VAL A 44 -2.50 -1.55 -4.26
N THR A 45 -3.30 -0.94 -3.41
CA THR A 45 -3.59 0.49 -3.45
C THR A 45 -3.19 1.12 -2.12
N LYS A 46 -2.39 2.19 -2.19
CA LYS A 46 -2.04 3.00 -1.02
C LYS A 46 -3.03 4.13 -0.88
N PHE A 47 -3.41 4.42 0.34
CA PHE A 47 -4.32 5.53 0.61
C PHE A 47 -4.03 6.17 1.96
N GLY A 48 -4.46 7.42 2.10
CA GLY A 48 -4.20 8.20 3.29
C GLY A 48 -2.72 8.57 3.44
N MET A 49 -2.42 9.23 4.51
CA MET A 49 -1.07 9.66 4.86
C MET A 49 -0.73 9.15 6.26
N GLY A 50 0.50 8.71 6.41
CA GLY A 50 1.04 8.38 7.73
C GLY A 50 1.37 9.62 8.53
N VAL A 51 1.47 9.43 9.82
CA VAL A 51 1.90 10.46 10.78
C VAL A 51 3.05 9.88 11.59
N GLY A 52 4.13 10.61 11.68
CA GLY A 52 5.28 10.17 12.46
C GLY A 52 6.50 11.04 12.27
N GLY A 53 7.39 11.01 13.22
CA GLY A 53 8.71 11.57 13.34
C GLY A 53 9.23 12.52 12.28
N ALA A 54 10.52 12.43 12.01
CA ALA A 54 11.19 13.26 11.00
C ALA A 54 10.76 12.91 9.56
N ASN A 55 10.14 11.77 9.38
CA ASN A 55 9.65 11.29 8.08
C ASN A 55 8.26 10.71 8.27
N THR A 56 7.39 11.03 7.32
CA THR A 56 6.06 10.43 7.27
C THR A 56 6.17 8.91 7.23
N ALA A 57 5.54 8.26 8.19
CA ALA A 57 5.54 6.80 8.26
C ALA A 57 4.81 6.21 7.03
N ARG A 58 5.40 5.18 6.45
CA ARG A 58 4.90 4.56 5.22
C ARG A 58 4.81 3.06 5.37
N LEU A 59 3.74 2.52 4.86
CA LEU A 59 3.55 1.09 4.65
C LEU A 59 3.54 0.81 3.15
N ASP A 60 4.25 -0.22 2.76
CA ASP A 60 4.47 -0.63 1.38
C ASP A 60 4.27 -2.13 1.24
N CYS A 61 3.83 -2.54 0.05
CA CYS A 61 3.75 -3.92 -0.37
C CYS A 61 4.18 -3.96 -1.84
N PRO A 62 5.42 -4.31 -2.14
CA PRO A 62 5.90 -4.35 -3.51
C PRO A 62 5.36 -5.55 -4.28
N ASP A 63 4.87 -6.56 -3.59
CA ASP A 63 4.43 -7.79 -4.20
C ASP A 63 2.98 -7.72 -4.64
N SER A 64 2.62 -8.50 -5.63
CA SER A 64 1.22 -8.71 -6.01
C SER A 64 0.55 -9.61 -4.99
N PRO A 65 -0.64 -9.25 -4.46
CA PRO A 65 -1.34 -10.04 -3.47
C PRO A 65 -2.05 -11.24 -4.10
N THR A 66 -1.28 -12.17 -4.66
CA THR A 66 -1.80 -13.38 -5.30
C THR A 66 -2.15 -14.43 -4.25
N LEU A 67 -3.31 -15.04 -4.38
CA LEU A 67 -3.75 -16.10 -3.47
C LEU A 67 -2.76 -17.25 -3.43
N GLY A 68 -2.49 -17.78 -2.25
CA GLY A 68 -1.53 -18.85 -2.04
C GLY A 68 -0.07 -18.39 -2.01
N SER A 69 0.19 -17.10 -2.22
CA SER A 69 1.54 -16.54 -2.12
C SER A 69 1.80 -15.92 -0.74
N THR A 70 3.03 -15.46 -0.56
CA THR A 70 3.42 -14.65 0.60
C THR A 70 3.84 -13.28 0.09
N VAL A 71 3.27 -12.23 0.67
CA VAL A 71 3.61 -10.85 0.32
C VAL A 71 4.38 -10.19 1.44
N LEU A 72 5.36 -9.37 1.10
CA LEU A 72 6.13 -8.59 2.05
C LEU A 72 5.43 -7.28 2.35
N LEU A 73 5.05 -7.07 3.59
CA LEU A 73 4.61 -5.78 4.11
C LEU A 73 5.80 -5.12 4.80
N ARG A 74 6.17 -3.93 4.34
CA ARG A 74 7.28 -3.18 4.91
C ARG A 74 6.85 -1.78 5.26
N SER A 75 7.06 -1.41 6.50
CA SER A 75 6.86 -0.05 6.97
C SER A 75 8.20 0.62 7.26
N SER A 76 8.26 1.93 7.06
CA SER A 76 9.41 2.77 7.39
C SER A 76 8.93 4.10 7.97
N GLY A 77 9.82 4.78 8.71
CA GLY A 77 9.49 6.04 9.36
C GLY A 77 8.60 5.89 10.59
N LEU A 78 8.44 4.68 11.08
CA LEU A 78 7.83 4.43 12.40
C LEU A 78 8.80 4.90 13.49
N GLY A 79 8.28 5.23 14.66
CA GLY A 79 9.08 5.76 15.76
C GLY A 79 10.21 4.85 16.23
N GLN A 80 10.82 5.22 17.35
CA GLN A 80 12.01 4.57 17.90
C GLN A 80 11.68 3.42 18.87
N GLY A 81 10.45 2.94 18.87
CA GLY A 81 10.06 1.79 19.69
C GLY A 81 10.70 0.48 19.24
N SER A 82 10.45 -0.57 19.98
CA SER A 82 10.92 -1.93 19.65
C SER A 82 9.83 -2.78 18.98
N THR A 83 8.60 -2.32 18.99
CA THR A 83 7.44 -3.07 18.48
C THR A 83 6.50 -2.16 17.72
N ALA A 84 6.07 -2.62 16.57
CA ALA A 84 4.97 -2.09 15.82
C ALA A 84 3.83 -3.10 15.82
N TYR A 85 2.64 -2.64 15.47
CA TYR A 85 1.47 -3.51 15.32
C TYR A 85 0.96 -3.40 13.89
N LEU A 86 0.94 -4.52 13.20
CA LEU A 86 0.26 -4.67 11.93
C LEU A 86 -1.20 -4.98 12.21
N ILE A 87 -2.09 -4.12 11.75
CA ILE A 87 -3.53 -4.30 11.90
C ILE A 87 -4.09 -4.63 10.53
N LEU A 88 -4.82 -5.74 10.46
CA LEU A 88 -5.50 -6.21 9.25
C LEU A 88 -7.00 -6.19 9.49
N SER A 89 -7.76 -5.68 8.52
CA SER A 89 -9.23 -5.66 8.60
C SER A 89 -9.86 -5.80 7.22
N LEU A 90 -11.16 -6.13 7.20
CA LEU A 90 -11.95 -6.15 5.97
C LEU A 90 -12.63 -4.80 5.70
N GLY A 91 -12.57 -3.88 6.63
CA GLY A 91 -13.14 -2.55 6.47
C GLY A 91 -12.07 -1.47 6.63
N ASN A 92 -12.31 -0.32 6.04
CA ASN A 92 -11.41 0.83 6.09
C ASN A 92 -12.09 2.09 6.64
N PRO A 93 -12.61 2.08 7.86
CA PRO A 93 -13.12 3.31 8.45
C PRO A 93 -11.97 4.30 8.60
N THR A 94 -12.27 5.56 8.35
CA THR A 94 -11.33 6.65 8.61
C THR A 94 -11.61 7.18 10.01
N THR A 95 -10.81 6.76 10.98
CA THR A 95 -11.01 7.11 12.39
C THR A 95 -9.84 7.93 12.90
N PRO A 96 -10.05 9.22 13.24
CA PRO A 96 -9.02 10.00 13.90
C PRO A 96 -8.71 9.40 15.28
N LEU A 97 -7.44 9.19 15.56
CA LEU A 97 -6.99 8.63 16.84
C LEU A 97 -5.56 9.09 17.15
N PHE A 98 -5.33 9.59 18.36
CA PHE A 98 -4.00 9.95 18.84
C PHE A 98 -3.18 10.83 17.86
N GLY A 99 -3.82 11.83 17.26
CA GLY A 99 -3.17 12.75 16.33
C GLY A 99 -2.90 12.18 14.94
N GLY A 100 -3.26 10.93 14.69
CA GLY A 100 -3.19 10.29 13.40
C GLY A 100 -4.54 9.85 12.91
N THR A 101 -4.54 9.02 11.89
CA THR A 101 -5.76 8.43 11.32
C THR A 101 -5.60 6.93 11.19
N LEU A 102 -6.52 6.19 11.74
CA LEU A 102 -6.68 4.77 11.50
C LEU A 102 -7.50 4.55 10.24
N PHE A 103 -6.92 3.79 9.33
CA PHE A 103 -7.53 3.39 8.07
C PHE A 103 -7.96 1.92 8.07
N VAL A 104 -8.00 1.32 9.24
CA VAL A 104 -8.39 -0.07 9.46
C VAL A 104 -9.40 -0.14 10.58
N ASN A 105 -10.29 -1.12 10.55
CA ASN A 105 -11.27 -1.31 11.61
C ASN A 105 -10.61 -1.99 12.81
N TYR A 106 -10.07 -1.18 13.72
CA TYR A 106 -9.36 -1.67 14.89
C TYR A 106 -10.29 -2.20 16.00
N LEU A 107 -11.58 -1.86 15.95
CA LEU A 107 -12.57 -2.39 16.90
C LEU A 107 -12.96 -3.83 16.57
N ASN A 108 -12.81 -4.21 15.31
CA ASN A 108 -13.06 -5.56 14.86
C ASN A 108 -12.01 -5.94 13.80
N PRO A 109 -10.74 -6.04 14.20
CA PRO A 109 -9.70 -6.40 13.26
C PRO A 109 -9.79 -7.88 12.91
N PHE A 110 -9.42 -8.22 11.68
CA PHE A 110 -9.20 -9.60 11.29
C PHE A 110 -7.99 -10.18 12.01
N ALA A 111 -6.95 -9.37 12.17
CA ALA A 111 -5.75 -9.73 12.93
C ALA A 111 -5.04 -8.47 13.42
N GLN A 112 -4.39 -8.61 14.56
CA GLN A 112 -3.50 -7.61 15.13
C GLN A 112 -2.21 -8.32 15.53
N ILE A 113 -1.15 -8.03 14.82
CA ILE A 113 0.10 -8.80 14.88
C ILE A 113 1.22 -7.90 15.37
N PRO A 114 1.87 -8.23 16.49
CA PRO A 114 3.08 -7.52 16.89
C PRO A 114 4.23 -7.85 15.96
N VAL A 115 4.93 -6.84 15.51
CA VAL A 115 6.05 -6.92 14.57
C VAL A 115 7.25 -6.23 15.18
N LEU A 116 8.42 -6.82 15.07
CA LEU A 116 9.64 -6.19 15.55
C LEU A 116 9.91 -4.91 14.76
N LEU A 117 10.17 -3.84 15.49
CA LEU A 117 10.55 -2.55 14.96
C LEU A 117 12.04 -2.35 15.18
N ASN A 118 12.76 -2.07 14.11
CA ASN A 118 14.19 -1.86 14.15
C ASN A 118 14.54 -0.57 13.39
N ASN A 119 15.02 0.43 14.09
CA ASN A 119 15.38 1.73 13.53
C ASN A 119 14.25 2.32 12.68
N GLY A 120 13.02 2.26 13.15
CA GLY A 120 11.85 2.80 12.47
C GLY A 120 11.37 1.97 11.28
N ILE A 121 11.89 0.77 11.11
CA ILE A 121 11.50 -0.15 10.05
C ILE A 121 10.88 -1.40 10.67
N ALA A 122 9.73 -1.80 10.13
CA ALA A 122 9.07 -3.05 10.47
C ALA A 122 8.74 -3.80 9.19
N THR A 123 8.95 -5.11 9.20
CA THR A 123 8.64 -5.99 8.08
C THR A 123 7.85 -7.20 8.53
N TYR A 124 6.90 -7.61 7.70
CA TYR A 124 6.09 -8.78 7.97
C TYR A 124 5.77 -9.54 6.68
N ASN A 125 6.00 -10.83 6.69
CA ASN A 125 5.65 -11.71 5.58
C ASN A 125 4.22 -12.23 5.82
N LEU A 126 3.28 -11.72 5.05
CA LEU A 126 1.86 -12.09 5.15
C LEU A 126 1.58 -13.22 4.16
N ALA A 127 1.32 -14.40 4.69
CA ALA A 127 0.88 -15.53 3.88
C ALA A 127 -0.59 -15.37 3.50
N LEU A 128 -0.89 -15.40 2.23
CA LEU A 128 -2.24 -15.30 1.71
C LEU A 128 -2.83 -16.69 1.53
N PRO A 129 -4.09 -16.90 1.95
CA PRO A 129 -4.74 -18.19 1.73
C PRO A 129 -4.88 -18.51 0.25
N SER A 130 -4.87 -19.79 -0.09
CA SER A 130 -5.06 -20.25 -1.48
C SER A 130 -6.53 -20.44 -1.86
N ALA A 131 -7.46 -20.05 -0.99
CA ALA A 131 -8.88 -20.26 -1.23
C ALA A 131 -9.40 -19.35 -2.34
N SER A 132 -9.80 -19.92 -3.45
CA SER A 132 -10.28 -19.19 -4.64
C SER A 132 -11.49 -18.29 -4.34
N GLY A 133 -12.30 -18.62 -3.35
CA GLY A 133 -13.41 -17.79 -2.92
C GLY A 133 -13.01 -16.42 -2.34
N LEU A 134 -11.72 -16.20 -2.13
CA LEU A 134 -11.20 -14.91 -1.67
C LEU A 134 -10.72 -14.03 -2.83
N ALA A 135 -10.77 -14.52 -4.07
CA ALA A 135 -10.38 -13.74 -5.22
C ALA A 135 -11.20 -12.44 -5.29
N TYR A 136 -10.49 -11.34 -5.52
CA TYR A 136 -11.04 -9.98 -5.58
C TYR A 136 -11.61 -9.44 -4.25
N LEU A 137 -11.50 -10.16 -3.16
CA LEU A 137 -11.77 -9.61 -1.85
C LEU A 137 -10.66 -8.62 -1.49
N THR A 138 -11.04 -7.51 -0.89
CA THR A 138 -10.10 -6.48 -0.45
C THR A 138 -9.92 -6.53 1.06
N GLY A 139 -8.71 -6.78 1.49
CA GLY A 139 -8.26 -6.59 2.86
C GLY A 139 -7.56 -5.25 3.02
N HIS A 140 -7.60 -4.69 4.20
CA HIS A 140 -6.95 -3.44 4.54
C HIS A 140 -5.88 -3.68 5.60
N ALA A 141 -4.75 -2.99 5.44
CA ALA A 141 -3.60 -3.10 6.34
C ALA A 141 -3.09 -1.73 6.74
N GLN A 142 -2.65 -1.61 7.98
CA GLN A 142 -1.95 -0.43 8.48
C GLN A 142 -0.97 -0.87 9.57
N MET A 143 0.18 -0.20 9.65
CA MET A 143 1.09 -0.35 10.78
C MET A 143 1.04 0.87 11.69
N VAL A 144 1.03 0.60 12.99
CA VAL A 144 1.08 1.60 14.04
C VAL A 144 2.16 1.23 15.03
N ALA A 145 2.78 2.21 15.64
CA ALA A 145 3.82 1.98 16.64
C ALA A 145 3.77 3.02 17.75
N PRO A 146 4.06 2.65 19.00
CA PRO A 146 4.31 3.61 20.06
C PRO A 146 5.54 4.45 19.69
N ASP A 147 5.44 5.76 19.89
CA ASP A 147 6.52 6.68 19.60
C ASP A 147 6.52 7.84 20.60
N ALA A 148 7.42 7.79 21.55
CA ALA A 148 7.53 8.80 22.59
C ALA A 148 7.93 10.18 22.05
N ALA A 149 8.38 10.28 20.79
CA ALA A 149 8.70 11.56 20.16
C ALA A 149 7.46 12.25 19.58
N GLN A 150 6.34 11.55 19.49
CA GLN A 150 5.08 12.12 19.04
C GLN A 150 4.29 12.68 20.21
N ALA A 151 3.65 13.82 20.00
CA ALA A 151 2.86 14.48 21.04
C ALA A 151 1.74 13.57 21.62
N GLN A 152 1.26 12.65 20.84
CA GLN A 152 0.21 11.72 21.23
C GLN A 152 0.74 10.30 21.50
N GLY A 153 2.06 10.12 21.44
CA GLY A 153 2.73 8.86 21.77
C GLY A 153 2.61 7.77 20.71
N TRP A 154 2.13 8.09 19.51
CA TRP A 154 1.92 7.09 18.46
C TRP A 154 2.30 7.59 17.07
N THR A 155 2.79 6.67 16.26
CA THR A 155 3.07 6.84 14.84
C THR A 155 2.16 5.93 14.03
N PHE A 156 1.65 6.43 12.92
CA PHE A 156 0.73 5.72 12.03
C PHE A 156 1.27 5.72 10.61
N SER A 157 1.28 4.59 9.95
CA SER A 157 1.55 4.54 8.51
C SER A 157 0.32 4.98 7.70
N ASN A 158 0.48 5.13 6.39
CA ASN A 158 -0.65 5.13 5.47
C ASN A 158 -1.36 3.77 5.51
N GLY A 159 -2.58 3.73 4.98
CA GLY A 159 -3.30 2.49 4.74
C GLY A 159 -2.90 1.83 3.43
N LEU A 160 -3.01 0.50 3.38
CA LEU A 160 -2.97 -0.31 2.16
C LEU A 160 -4.30 -1.03 1.98
N ALA A 161 -4.78 -1.07 0.76
CA ALA A 161 -5.83 -1.96 0.32
C ALA A 161 -5.18 -3.06 -0.53
N LEU A 162 -5.35 -4.30 -0.13
CA LEU A 162 -4.83 -5.49 -0.78
C LEU A 162 -6.00 -6.23 -1.41
N THR A 163 -6.24 -6.04 -2.69
CA THR A 163 -7.27 -6.77 -3.42
C THR A 163 -6.65 -8.03 -3.98
N PHE A 164 -7.09 -9.19 -3.51
CA PHE A 164 -6.44 -10.47 -3.80
C PHE A 164 -6.60 -10.87 -5.26
N CYS A 165 -5.48 -11.21 -5.87
CA CYS A 165 -5.42 -11.77 -7.22
C CYS A 165 -5.61 -13.29 -7.16
N PRO A 166 -6.37 -13.86 -8.11
CA PRO A 166 -6.54 -15.31 -8.21
C PRO A 166 -5.24 -16.03 -8.55
#